data_32db2d78a615b202e5cc25b8f7c2566a
#
_entry.id   32db2d78a615b202e5cc25b8f7c2566a
#
_cell.length_a   1.000
_cell.length_b   1.000
_cell.length_c   1.000
_cell.angle_alpha   90.00
_cell.angle_beta   90.00
_cell.angle_gamma   90.00
#
_symmetry.space_group_name_H-M   'P 1'
#
loop_
_entity.id
_entity.type
_entity.pdbx_description
1 polymer ?
#
loop_
_entity_poly.entity_id
_entity_poly.type
_entity_poly.pdbx_seq_one_letter_code
_entity_poly.pdbx_strand_id
1 'polypeptide(L)'
;KTYKASKIIDAEGKTIYPGFIDGHCHFYGLGLTQQKVNLVGTKSYDDVLQKLEKFQKEKNTSFITGRGWDQNDWDVKEFPTKEKLDILFPKTPVAITRVDGHAMLVNQAAIDLAGISLDSEIAGGEFIKKDGKLTGVLIDNAMNFIKTPLPTKKEQIQALKDAQKICFDLGLTTVDDAGLDKEVIELIDSLQQSGEIKMRIYAMISNNKDNLD
;
A
#
# COMPACT_ATOMS: atom_id res chain seq x y z
N LYS A 1 9.80 -33.95 -40.94
CA LYS A 1 8.79 -32.90 -41.15
C LYS A 1 9.49 -31.54 -40.92
N THR A 2 9.53 -30.69 -41.93
CA THR A 2 10.09 -29.36 -41.81
C THR A 2 8.95 -28.42 -41.35
N TYR A 3 9.05 -27.88 -40.14
CA TYR A 3 8.09 -26.91 -39.64
C TYR A 3 8.43 -25.55 -40.19
N LYS A 4 7.44 -24.77 -40.65
CA LYS A 4 7.58 -23.36 -41.00
C LYS A 4 7.05 -22.56 -39.83
N ALA A 5 7.87 -21.72 -39.22
CA ALA A 5 7.49 -20.80 -38.15
C ALA A 5 7.21 -19.42 -38.74
N SER A 6 6.12 -18.80 -38.31
CA SER A 6 5.80 -17.40 -38.61
C SER A 6 6.63 -16.42 -37.77
N LYS A 7 7.10 -16.86 -36.60
CA LYS A 7 7.97 -16.12 -35.68
C LYS A 7 8.95 -17.07 -35.02
N ILE A 8 10.21 -16.68 -34.98
CA ILE A 8 11.28 -17.39 -34.28
C ILE A 8 11.76 -16.48 -33.15
N ILE A 9 11.88 -17.04 -31.93
CA ILE A 9 12.47 -16.36 -30.77
C ILE A 9 13.73 -17.14 -30.39
N ASP A 10 14.86 -16.49 -30.46
CA ASP A 10 16.12 -17.07 -29.97
C ASP A 10 16.17 -16.87 -28.45
N ALA A 11 16.21 -17.97 -27.72
CA ALA A 11 16.33 -17.95 -26.27
C ALA A 11 17.78 -17.77 -25.76
N GLU A 12 18.76 -17.64 -26.67
CA GLU A 12 20.19 -17.46 -26.35
C GLU A 12 20.72 -18.51 -25.37
N GLY A 13 20.25 -19.75 -25.49
CA GLY A 13 20.57 -20.85 -24.58
C GLY A 13 19.90 -20.82 -23.21
N LYS A 14 18.99 -19.87 -22.98
CA LYS A 14 18.21 -19.79 -21.72
C LYS A 14 17.12 -20.86 -21.67
N THR A 15 16.86 -21.37 -20.49
CA THR A 15 15.77 -22.33 -20.27
C THR A 15 14.41 -21.64 -20.38
N ILE A 16 13.47 -22.31 -21.06
CA ILE A 16 12.09 -21.83 -21.19
C ILE A 16 11.21 -22.67 -20.28
N TYR A 17 10.45 -22.02 -19.43
CA TYR A 17 9.46 -22.64 -18.54
C TYR A 17 8.05 -22.22 -18.95
N PRO A 18 7.03 -23.06 -18.67
CA PRO A 18 5.66 -22.58 -18.62
C PRO A 18 5.54 -21.45 -17.59
N GLY A 19 4.54 -20.56 -17.76
CA GLY A 19 4.26 -19.55 -16.75
C GLY A 19 3.92 -20.19 -15.39
N PHE A 20 4.47 -19.62 -14.32
CA PHE A 20 4.27 -20.13 -12.97
C PHE A 20 2.86 -19.87 -12.47
N ILE A 21 2.45 -20.67 -11.49
CA ILE A 21 1.16 -20.57 -10.80
C ILE A 21 1.46 -20.36 -9.32
N ASP A 22 0.88 -19.32 -8.72
CA ASP A 22 0.85 -19.16 -7.26
C ASP A 22 -0.51 -19.62 -6.75
N GLY A 23 -0.52 -20.74 -6.03
CA GLY A 23 -1.74 -21.39 -5.53
C GLY A 23 -2.31 -20.76 -4.26
N HIS A 24 -1.70 -19.71 -3.70
CA HIS A 24 -2.26 -18.97 -2.57
C HIS A 24 -1.54 -17.63 -2.41
N CYS A 25 -2.21 -16.55 -2.78
CA CYS A 25 -1.66 -15.21 -2.66
C CYS A 25 -2.73 -14.18 -2.27
N HIS A 26 -2.33 -12.92 -2.22
CA HIS A 26 -3.21 -11.76 -2.09
C HIS A 26 -2.87 -10.77 -3.21
N PHE A 27 -3.26 -11.13 -4.43
CA PHE A 27 -2.94 -10.39 -5.63
C PHE A 27 -3.45 -8.96 -5.61
N TYR A 28 -4.73 -8.76 -5.26
CA TYR A 28 -5.28 -7.43 -5.08
C TYR A 28 -4.58 -6.67 -3.95
N GLY A 29 -4.32 -7.35 -2.83
CA GLY A 29 -3.55 -6.81 -1.70
C GLY A 29 -2.16 -6.34 -2.10
N LEU A 30 -1.43 -7.12 -2.90
CA LEU A 30 -0.12 -6.73 -3.46
C LEU A 30 -0.24 -5.43 -4.25
N GLY A 31 -1.26 -5.30 -5.09
CA GLY A 31 -1.51 -4.08 -5.85
C GLY A 31 -1.82 -2.87 -4.98
N LEU A 32 -2.62 -3.05 -3.93
CA LEU A 32 -2.92 -1.99 -2.97
C LEU A 32 -1.68 -1.50 -2.22
N THR A 33 -0.70 -2.37 -1.97
CA THR A 33 0.57 -1.93 -1.36
C THR A 33 1.34 -0.96 -2.27
N GLN A 34 1.17 -1.05 -3.59
CA GLN A 34 1.78 -0.12 -4.55
C GLN A 34 1.11 1.28 -4.56
N GLN A 35 -0.03 1.42 -3.90
CA GLN A 35 -0.72 2.70 -3.68
C GLN A 35 -0.32 3.36 -2.35
N LYS A 36 0.68 2.82 -1.66
CA LYS A 36 1.24 3.32 -0.40
C LYS A 36 2.75 3.52 -0.52
N VAL A 37 3.31 4.42 0.29
CA VAL A 37 4.75 4.65 0.28
C VAL A 37 5.48 3.53 1.01
N ASN A 38 6.39 2.85 0.31
CA ASN A 38 7.28 1.88 0.96
C ASN A 38 8.45 2.61 1.62
N LEU A 39 8.49 2.60 2.94
CA LEU A 39 9.48 3.28 3.77
C LEU A 39 10.53 2.32 4.35
N VAL A 40 10.45 1.03 4.03
CA VAL A 40 11.44 0.04 4.47
C VAL A 40 12.84 0.45 3.98
N GLY A 41 13.83 0.34 4.88
CA GLY A 41 15.23 0.59 4.57
C GLY A 41 15.62 2.08 4.53
N THR A 42 14.73 3.01 4.92
CA THR A 42 15.11 4.42 5.12
C THR A 42 16.13 4.53 6.26
N LYS A 43 17.11 5.42 6.10
CA LYS A 43 18.23 5.62 7.04
C LYS A 43 18.10 6.91 7.84
N SER A 44 17.12 7.73 7.54
CA SER A 44 16.85 8.98 8.22
C SER A 44 15.39 9.40 8.05
N TYR A 45 14.95 10.35 8.88
CA TYR A 45 13.63 10.97 8.68
C TYR A 45 13.60 11.77 7.35
N ASP A 46 14.73 12.36 6.94
CA ASP A 46 14.81 13.08 5.66
C ASP A 46 14.65 12.14 4.46
N ASP A 47 15.14 10.89 4.53
CA ASP A 47 14.85 9.87 3.51
C ASP A 47 13.35 9.56 3.42
N VAL A 48 12.67 9.48 4.56
CA VAL A 48 11.21 9.29 4.61
C VAL A 48 10.52 10.44 3.88
N LEU A 49 10.88 11.68 4.20
CA LEU A 49 10.28 12.88 3.59
C LEU A 49 10.49 12.91 2.07
N GLN A 50 11.69 12.59 1.59
CA GLN A 50 11.98 12.53 0.15
C GLN A 50 11.12 11.48 -0.57
N LYS A 51 10.94 10.29 0.04
CA LYS A 51 10.06 9.25 -0.52
C LYS A 51 8.60 9.70 -0.58
N LEU A 52 8.11 10.38 0.45
CA LEU A 52 6.74 10.92 0.49
C LEU A 52 6.52 12.02 -0.56
N GLU A 53 7.47 12.94 -0.72
CA GLU A 53 7.39 13.98 -1.76
C GLU A 53 7.39 13.38 -3.17
N LYS A 54 8.29 12.41 -3.44
CA LYS A 54 8.35 11.72 -4.72
C LYS A 54 7.01 11.04 -5.01
N PHE A 55 6.49 10.29 -4.06
CA PHE A 55 5.21 9.58 -4.20
C PHE A 55 4.07 10.56 -4.48
N GLN A 56 3.99 11.67 -3.74
CA GLN A 56 2.93 12.66 -3.93
C GLN A 56 3.01 13.34 -5.31
N LYS A 57 4.22 13.61 -5.82
CA LYS A 57 4.42 14.13 -7.18
C LYS A 57 3.96 13.15 -8.26
N GLU A 58 4.17 11.85 -8.05
CA GLU A 58 3.81 10.80 -9.02
C GLU A 58 2.32 10.42 -8.96
N LYS A 59 1.75 10.29 -7.77
CA LYS A 59 0.40 9.75 -7.56
C LYS A 59 -0.67 10.83 -7.37
N ASN A 60 -0.31 12.00 -6.84
CA ASN A 60 -1.22 13.11 -6.53
C ASN A 60 -2.46 12.65 -5.72
N THR A 61 -2.20 11.93 -4.62
CA THR A 61 -3.27 11.38 -3.77
C THR A 61 -3.82 12.44 -2.81
N SER A 62 -5.09 12.30 -2.43
CA SER A 62 -5.74 13.17 -1.43
C SER A 62 -5.38 12.83 0.01
N PHE A 63 -4.79 11.64 0.26
CA PHE A 63 -4.33 11.17 1.56
C PHE A 63 -3.07 10.32 1.32
N ILE A 64 -1.96 10.68 1.95
CA ILE A 64 -0.70 9.94 1.81
C ILE A 64 -0.63 8.88 2.90
N THR A 65 -0.51 7.63 2.51
CA THR A 65 -0.25 6.52 3.44
C THR A 65 1.06 5.83 3.11
N GLY A 66 1.71 5.30 4.13
CA GLY A 66 2.96 4.57 3.96
C GLY A 66 3.23 3.63 5.14
N ARG A 67 4.22 2.74 4.96
CA ARG A 67 4.66 1.83 6.04
C ARG A 67 6.13 1.50 5.90
N GLY A 68 6.77 1.22 7.03
CA GLY A 68 8.08 0.59 7.06
C GLY A 68 9.22 1.46 7.54
N TRP A 69 8.95 2.68 8.05
CA TRP A 69 9.98 3.44 8.75
C TRP A 69 10.29 2.81 10.12
N ASP A 70 11.54 2.94 10.56
CA ASP A 70 11.96 2.59 11.91
C ASP A 70 13.10 3.50 12.33
N GLN A 71 12.86 4.31 13.36
CA GLN A 71 13.88 5.22 13.89
C GLN A 71 15.06 4.48 14.51
N ASN A 72 14.91 3.20 14.86
CA ASN A 72 16.01 2.39 15.39
C ASN A 72 17.08 2.09 14.32
N ASP A 73 16.70 2.17 13.05
CA ASP A 73 17.61 2.01 11.90
C ASP A 73 18.30 3.32 11.49
N TRP A 74 17.96 4.44 12.13
CA TRP A 74 18.50 5.76 11.82
C TRP A 74 19.63 6.17 12.78
N ASP A 75 20.41 7.16 12.38
CA ASP A 75 21.44 7.74 13.27
C ASP A 75 20.81 8.38 14.50
N VAL A 76 19.72 9.13 14.32
CA VAL A 76 18.90 9.69 15.40
C VAL A 76 17.78 8.73 15.73
N LYS A 77 17.90 8.05 16.87
CA LYS A 77 16.97 6.99 17.33
C LYS A 77 15.77 7.54 18.13
N GLU A 78 15.41 8.77 17.91
CA GLU A 78 14.23 9.38 18.51
C GLU A 78 13.03 9.29 17.56
N PHE A 79 11.83 9.29 18.12
CA PHE A 79 10.64 9.44 17.29
C PHE A 79 10.69 10.74 16.50
N PRO A 80 10.40 10.68 15.19
CA PRO A 80 10.24 11.91 14.40
C PRO A 80 8.99 12.67 14.86
N THR A 81 8.94 13.94 14.53
CA THR A 81 7.78 14.78 14.84
C THR A 81 7.15 15.32 13.56
N LYS A 82 5.89 15.78 13.68
CA LYS A 82 5.05 16.15 12.53
C LYS A 82 5.47 17.43 11.80
N GLU A 83 6.29 18.30 12.41
CA GLU A 83 6.56 19.66 11.91
C GLU A 83 7.07 19.66 10.46
N LYS A 84 8.00 18.76 10.11
CA LYS A 84 8.50 18.66 8.73
C LYS A 84 7.41 18.17 7.76
N LEU A 85 6.52 17.26 8.20
CA LEU A 85 5.37 16.84 7.40
C LEU A 85 4.36 17.98 7.22
N ASP A 86 4.12 18.79 8.25
CA ASP A 86 3.21 19.93 8.20
C ASP A 86 3.69 21.00 7.19
N ILE A 87 5.01 21.18 7.07
CA ILE A 87 5.61 22.09 6.08
C ILE A 87 5.44 21.55 4.66
N LEU A 88 5.71 20.26 4.44
CA LEU A 88 5.67 19.65 3.11
C LEU A 88 4.23 19.39 2.63
N PHE A 89 3.35 19.02 3.54
CA PHE A 89 1.98 18.61 3.25
C PHE A 89 0.96 19.35 4.13
N PRO A 90 0.88 20.69 4.04
CA PRO A 90 0.06 21.49 4.97
C PRO A 90 -1.44 21.22 4.85
N LYS A 91 -1.90 20.65 3.72
CA LYS A 91 -3.33 20.39 3.44
C LYS A 91 -3.61 18.91 3.13
N THR A 92 -2.61 18.13 2.79
CA THR A 92 -2.78 16.71 2.46
C THR A 92 -2.51 15.89 3.72
N PRO A 93 -3.49 15.16 4.26
CA PRO A 93 -3.28 14.28 5.38
C PRO A 93 -2.21 13.22 5.07
N VAL A 94 -1.32 12.99 6.03
CA VAL A 94 -0.25 11.98 5.97
C VAL A 94 -0.37 11.07 7.18
N ALA A 95 -0.34 9.75 6.93
CA ALA A 95 -0.30 8.74 7.97
C ALA A 95 0.66 7.63 7.57
N ILE A 96 1.79 7.55 8.25
CA ILE A 96 2.84 6.57 7.96
C ILE A 96 3.11 5.68 9.17
N THR A 97 2.97 4.36 8.97
CA THR A 97 3.07 3.36 10.02
C THR A 97 4.50 2.84 10.13
N ARG A 98 5.00 2.68 11.36
CA ARG A 98 6.28 2.02 11.65
C ARG A 98 6.27 0.57 11.18
N VAL A 99 7.44 0.01 10.94
CA VAL A 99 7.60 -1.35 10.37
C VAL A 99 6.88 -2.42 11.18
N ASP A 100 6.92 -2.34 12.51
CA ASP A 100 6.29 -3.28 13.45
C ASP A 100 4.75 -3.12 13.56
N GLY A 101 4.21 -1.99 13.08
CA GLY A 101 2.78 -1.71 13.13
C GLY A 101 2.27 -1.11 14.45
N HIS A 102 3.15 -0.82 15.43
CA HIS A 102 2.79 -0.31 16.76
C HIS A 102 2.92 1.20 16.92
N ALA A 103 3.43 1.91 15.92
CA ALA A 103 3.49 3.36 15.90
C ALA A 103 3.10 3.92 14.53
N MET A 104 2.48 5.08 14.54
CA MET A 104 2.12 5.85 13.34
C MET A 104 2.55 7.30 13.53
N LEU A 105 3.20 7.87 12.52
CA LEU A 105 3.43 9.30 12.46
C LEU A 105 2.40 9.94 11.52
N VAL A 106 1.75 10.98 11.99
CA VAL A 106 0.74 11.74 11.23
C VAL A 106 1.07 13.23 11.25
N ASN A 107 0.64 13.96 10.21
CA ASN A 107 0.75 15.42 10.16
C ASN A 107 -0.46 16.13 10.79
N GLN A 108 -0.41 17.46 10.90
CA GLN A 108 -1.51 18.24 11.47
C GLN A 108 -2.81 18.07 10.68
N ALA A 109 -2.74 18.00 9.34
CA ALA A 109 -3.93 17.80 8.51
C ALA A 109 -4.65 16.47 8.81
N ALA A 110 -3.91 15.40 9.12
CA ALA A 110 -4.50 14.13 9.54
C ALA A 110 -5.05 14.18 10.97
N ILE A 111 -4.38 14.90 11.89
CA ILE A 111 -4.86 15.16 13.26
C ILE A 111 -6.21 15.89 13.22
N ASP A 112 -6.29 16.98 12.44
CA ASP A 112 -7.50 17.79 12.31
C ASP A 112 -8.65 16.98 11.70
N LEU A 113 -8.36 16.23 10.65
CA LEU A 113 -9.35 15.36 9.99
C LEU A 113 -9.90 14.28 10.93
N ALA A 114 -9.06 13.76 11.83
CA ALA A 114 -9.43 12.73 12.81
C ALA A 114 -10.10 13.30 14.08
N GLY A 115 -10.14 14.64 14.24
CA GLY A 115 -10.67 15.29 15.45
C GLY A 115 -9.84 15.02 16.70
N ILE A 116 -8.53 14.76 16.54
CA ILE A 116 -7.61 14.50 17.66
C ILE A 116 -7.24 15.82 18.31
N SER A 117 -7.31 15.89 19.63
CA SER A 117 -6.93 17.03 20.46
C SER A 117 -5.91 16.67 21.54
N LEU A 118 -5.45 17.65 22.29
CA LEU A 118 -4.58 17.41 23.45
C LEU A 118 -5.27 16.59 24.55
N ASP A 119 -6.59 16.62 24.61
CA ASP A 119 -7.38 15.89 25.61
C ASP A 119 -7.83 14.52 25.13
N SER A 120 -7.43 14.13 23.91
CA SER A 120 -7.75 12.80 23.37
C SER A 120 -7.03 11.72 24.16
N GLU A 121 -7.80 10.69 24.56
CA GLU A 121 -7.33 9.53 25.31
C GLU A 121 -8.00 8.25 24.77
N ILE A 122 -7.31 7.13 24.86
CA ILE A 122 -7.85 5.81 24.53
C ILE A 122 -7.14 4.71 25.33
N ALA A 123 -7.90 3.77 25.84
CA ALA A 123 -7.33 2.62 26.54
C ALA A 123 -6.47 1.77 25.57
N GLY A 124 -5.25 1.43 26.00
CA GLY A 124 -4.30 0.63 25.22
C GLY A 124 -3.68 1.39 24.05
N GLY A 125 -3.65 2.72 24.09
CA GLY A 125 -2.98 3.56 23.10
C GLY A 125 -2.47 4.85 23.73
N GLU A 126 -1.59 5.56 23.00
CA GLU A 126 -1.00 6.80 23.47
C GLU A 126 -0.86 7.81 22.33
N PHE A 127 -1.17 9.09 22.63
CA PHE A 127 -0.87 10.25 21.79
C PHE A 127 0.37 10.92 22.35
N ILE A 128 1.52 10.76 21.69
CA ILE A 128 2.80 11.29 22.20
C ILE A 128 2.77 12.81 22.19
N LYS A 129 3.02 13.39 23.35
CA LYS A 129 3.07 14.85 23.58
C LYS A 129 4.48 15.27 23.99
N LYS A 130 4.89 16.45 23.52
CA LYS A 130 6.15 17.11 23.92
C LYS A 130 5.88 18.61 24.07
N ASP A 131 6.33 19.20 25.17
CA ASP A 131 6.16 20.64 25.47
C ASP A 131 4.70 21.12 25.31
N GLY A 132 3.73 20.31 25.75
CA GLY A 132 2.30 20.62 25.68
C GLY A 132 1.69 20.55 24.28
N LYS A 133 2.37 19.94 23.31
CA LYS A 133 1.88 19.78 21.93
C LYS A 133 1.89 18.32 21.51
N LEU A 134 0.98 17.95 20.59
CA LEU A 134 1.01 16.66 19.93
C LEU A 134 2.21 16.58 18.98
N THR A 135 3.03 15.54 19.11
CA THR A 135 4.18 15.32 18.22
C THR A 135 3.77 14.75 16.85
N GLY A 136 2.55 14.24 16.73
CA GLY A 136 2.07 13.49 15.58
C GLY A 136 2.30 11.98 15.69
N VAL A 137 2.97 11.50 16.73
CA VAL A 137 3.16 10.06 16.96
C VAL A 137 1.99 9.49 17.75
N LEU A 138 1.37 8.45 17.18
CA LEU A 138 0.27 7.67 17.75
C LEU A 138 0.75 6.25 18.00
N ILE A 139 0.46 5.71 19.18
CA ILE A 139 0.87 4.36 19.58
C ILE A 139 -0.36 3.46 19.73
N ASP A 140 -0.27 2.24 19.22
CA ASP A 140 -1.24 1.16 19.34
C ASP A 140 -2.69 1.62 19.06
N ASN A 141 -3.61 1.51 20.02
CA ASN A 141 -5.02 1.86 19.83
C ASN A 141 -5.25 3.33 19.42
N ALA A 142 -4.32 4.25 19.71
CA ALA A 142 -4.42 5.63 19.25
C ALA A 142 -4.41 5.76 17.72
N MET A 143 -3.76 4.81 17.03
CA MET A 143 -3.73 4.76 15.57
C MET A 143 -5.13 4.54 14.98
N ASN A 144 -6.08 3.95 15.72
CA ASN A 144 -7.44 3.70 15.26
C ASN A 144 -8.27 4.98 15.06
N PHE A 145 -7.81 6.13 15.56
CA PHE A 145 -8.43 7.43 15.26
C PHE A 145 -8.25 7.83 13.80
N ILE A 146 -7.15 7.39 13.17
CA ILE A 146 -6.89 7.69 11.77
C ILE A 146 -7.69 6.78 10.85
N LYS A 147 -8.71 7.33 10.21
CA LYS A 147 -9.50 6.63 9.21
C LYS A 147 -8.97 6.98 7.82
N THR A 148 -8.20 6.05 7.24
CA THR A 148 -7.73 6.23 5.86
C THR A 148 -8.90 6.02 4.89
N PRO A 149 -9.00 6.83 3.81
CA PRO A 149 -10.03 6.62 2.80
C PRO A 149 -9.93 5.22 2.18
N LEU A 150 -11.08 4.66 1.83
CA LEU A 150 -11.11 3.47 1.00
C LEU A 150 -10.55 3.79 -0.39
N PRO A 151 -9.90 2.82 -1.06
CA PRO A 151 -9.39 3.02 -2.41
C PRO A 151 -10.52 3.42 -3.36
N THR A 152 -10.32 4.48 -4.12
CA THR A 152 -11.22 4.83 -5.21
C THR A 152 -11.18 3.76 -6.30
N LYS A 153 -12.23 3.68 -7.13
CA LYS A 153 -12.25 2.73 -8.26
C LYS A 153 -11.02 2.88 -9.17
N LYS A 154 -10.53 4.10 -9.38
CA LYS A 154 -9.31 4.36 -10.14
C LYS A 154 -8.08 3.73 -9.49
N GLU A 155 -7.95 3.85 -8.17
CA GLU A 155 -6.84 3.25 -7.41
C GLU A 155 -6.95 1.73 -7.39
N GLN A 156 -8.15 1.17 -7.29
CA GLN A 156 -8.36 -0.29 -7.37
C GLN A 156 -7.94 -0.84 -8.75
N ILE A 157 -8.33 -0.17 -9.83
CA ILE A 157 -7.92 -0.54 -11.20
C ILE A 157 -6.39 -0.46 -11.34
N GLN A 158 -5.78 0.60 -10.85
CA GLN A 158 -4.33 0.76 -10.91
C GLN A 158 -3.62 -0.31 -10.05
N ALA A 159 -4.14 -0.62 -8.88
CA ALA A 159 -3.62 -1.68 -8.01
C ALA A 159 -3.60 -3.04 -8.73
N LEU A 160 -4.70 -3.43 -9.38
CA LEU A 160 -4.76 -4.68 -10.14
C LEU A 160 -3.75 -4.70 -11.31
N LYS A 161 -3.56 -3.58 -12.00
CA LYS A 161 -2.56 -3.45 -13.08
C LYS A 161 -1.13 -3.53 -12.56
N ASP A 162 -0.84 -2.88 -11.44
CA ASP A 162 0.48 -2.91 -10.81
C ASP A 162 0.82 -4.32 -10.32
N ALA A 163 -0.14 -5.02 -9.69
CA ALA A 163 0.02 -6.42 -9.28
C ALA A 163 0.28 -7.33 -10.48
N GLN A 164 -0.49 -7.21 -11.56
CA GLN A 164 -0.30 -7.97 -12.79
C GLN A 164 1.12 -7.77 -13.34
N LYS A 165 1.58 -6.51 -13.40
CA LYS A 165 2.93 -6.21 -13.88
C LYS A 165 3.99 -6.91 -13.03
N ILE A 166 3.91 -6.79 -11.70
CA ILE A 166 4.85 -7.43 -10.76
C ILE A 166 4.85 -8.95 -10.96
N CYS A 167 3.67 -9.58 -11.04
CA CYS A 167 3.55 -11.02 -11.24
C CYS A 167 4.15 -11.47 -12.58
N PHE A 168 3.88 -10.75 -13.67
CA PHE A 168 4.45 -11.08 -14.99
C PHE A 168 5.96 -10.89 -15.03
N ASP A 169 6.50 -9.86 -14.39
CA ASP A 169 7.94 -9.63 -14.29
C ASP A 169 8.66 -10.79 -13.56
N LEU A 170 7.94 -11.52 -12.69
CA LEU A 170 8.42 -12.70 -11.97
C LEU A 170 8.07 -14.03 -12.67
N GLY A 171 7.40 -14.00 -13.82
CA GLY A 171 7.01 -15.20 -14.58
C GLY A 171 5.72 -15.88 -14.11
N LEU A 172 4.99 -15.30 -13.16
CA LEU A 172 3.66 -15.76 -12.76
C LEU A 172 2.63 -15.41 -13.83
N THR A 173 1.78 -16.37 -14.20
CA THR A 173 0.72 -16.20 -15.19
C THR A 173 -0.67 -16.60 -14.69
N THR A 174 -0.71 -17.23 -13.51
CA THR A 174 -1.92 -17.63 -12.81
C THR A 174 -1.72 -17.42 -11.32
N VAL A 175 -2.73 -16.93 -10.64
CA VAL A 175 -2.74 -16.72 -9.19
C VAL A 175 -4.07 -17.15 -8.59
N ASP A 176 -4.03 -17.68 -7.36
CA ASP A 176 -5.20 -17.98 -6.55
C ASP A 176 -5.28 -16.92 -5.45
N ASP A 177 -6.14 -15.91 -5.65
CA ASP A 177 -6.25 -14.75 -4.73
C ASP A 177 -7.27 -15.05 -3.63
N ALA A 178 -6.78 -15.09 -2.40
CA ALA A 178 -7.57 -15.46 -1.23
C ALA A 178 -8.19 -14.24 -0.55
N GLY A 179 -9.52 -14.29 -0.34
CA GLY A 179 -10.21 -13.32 0.49
C GLY A 179 -10.59 -12.04 -0.23
N LEU A 180 -11.14 -12.15 -1.42
CA LEU A 180 -11.67 -11.02 -2.20
C LEU A 180 -13.12 -10.71 -1.85
N ASP A 181 -13.48 -9.43 -1.87
CA ASP A 181 -14.87 -9.00 -1.81
C ASP A 181 -15.52 -9.09 -3.20
N LYS A 182 -16.85 -9.32 -3.22
CA LYS A 182 -17.65 -9.49 -4.44
C LYS A 182 -17.39 -8.38 -5.48
N GLU A 183 -17.40 -7.12 -5.04
CA GLU A 183 -17.19 -5.97 -5.93
C GLU A 183 -15.79 -5.97 -6.58
N VAL A 184 -14.78 -6.48 -5.87
CA VAL A 184 -13.43 -6.61 -6.42
C VAL A 184 -13.38 -7.72 -7.47
N ILE A 185 -14.09 -8.84 -7.25
CA ILE A 185 -14.20 -9.94 -8.21
C ILE A 185 -14.90 -9.45 -9.49
N GLU A 186 -15.99 -8.72 -9.37
CA GLU A 186 -16.72 -8.11 -10.49
C GLU A 186 -15.85 -7.11 -11.25
N LEU A 187 -15.02 -6.32 -10.54
CA LEU A 187 -14.07 -5.41 -11.16
C LEU A 187 -12.99 -6.17 -11.95
N ILE A 188 -12.45 -7.25 -11.39
CA ILE A 188 -11.47 -8.13 -12.07
C ILE A 188 -12.08 -8.70 -13.36
N ASP A 189 -13.29 -9.26 -13.27
CA ASP A 189 -13.99 -9.80 -14.45
C ASP A 189 -14.17 -8.74 -15.55
N SER A 190 -14.64 -7.55 -15.20
CA SER A 190 -14.78 -6.44 -16.13
C SER A 190 -13.46 -6.06 -16.82
N LEU A 191 -12.36 -6.03 -16.06
CA LEU A 191 -11.03 -5.70 -16.59
C LEU A 191 -10.45 -6.84 -17.44
N GLN A 192 -10.80 -8.09 -17.16
CA GLN A 192 -10.43 -9.23 -18.00
C GLN A 192 -11.22 -9.21 -19.32
N GLN A 193 -12.51 -8.92 -19.30
CA GLN A 193 -13.34 -8.80 -20.50
C GLN A 193 -12.87 -7.66 -21.41
N SER A 194 -12.42 -6.53 -20.83
CA SER A 194 -11.84 -5.41 -21.60
C SER A 194 -10.41 -5.69 -22.09
N GLY A 195 -9.76 -6.76 -21.62
CA GLY A 195 -8.37 -7.11 -21.94
C GLY A 195 -7.32 -6.29 -21.20
N GLU A 196 -7.72 -5.49 -20.21
CA GLU A 196 -6.80 -4.71 -19.38
C GLU A 196 -6.06 -5.58 -18.36
N ILE A 197 -6.73 -6.61 -17.84
CA ILE A 197 -6.13 -7.66 -17.01
C ILE A 197 -6.06 -8.94 -17.83
N LYS A 198 -4.87 -9.53 -17.93
CA LYS A 198 -4.57 -10.78 -18.65
C LYS A 198 -4.14 -11.91 -17.74
N MET A 199 -3.91 -11.61 -16.45
CA MET A 199 -3.62 -12.59 -15.43
C MET A 199 -4.80 -13.55 -15.29
N ARG A 200 -4.54 -14.86 -15.25
CA ARG A 200 -5.56 -15.85 -14.86
C ARG A 200 -5.68 -15.81 -13.33
N ILE A 201 -6.87 -15.56 -12.84
CA ILE A 201 -7.13 -15.39 -11.40
C ILE A 201 -8.21 -16.39 -10.99
N TYR A 202 -7.88 -17.27 -10.04
CA TYR A 202 -8.86 -18.01 -9.27
C TYR A 202 -9.19 -17.17 -8.03
N ALA A 203 -10.42 -16.64 -8.00
CA ALA A 203 -10.85 -15.73 -6.95
C ALA A 203 -11.56 -16.50 -5.83
N MET A 204 -11.03 -16.44 -4.62
CA MET A 204 -11.67 -16.96 -3.40
C MET A 204 -12.40 -15.83 -2.68
N ILE A 205 -13.73 -15.91 -2.65
CA ILE A 205 -14.56 -14.87 -2.00
C ILE A 205 -14.40 -14.91 -0.48
N SER A 206 -14.34 -13.72 0.14
CA SER A 206 -14.33 -13.58 1.60
C SER A 206 -15.68 -14.03 2.19
N ASN A 207 -15.62 -14.86 3.23
CA ASN A 207 -16.81 -15.31 3.95
C ASN A 207 -17.31 -14.22 4.90
N ASN A 208 -18.04 -13.27 4.35
CA ASN A 208 -18.78 -12.27 5.12
C ASN A 208 -20.22 -12.15 4.58
N LYS A 209 -21.11 -11.52 5.35
CA LYS A 209 -22.54 -11.45 5.00
C LYS A 209 -22.77 -10.72 3.68
N ASP A 210 -22.08 -9.62 3.45
CA ASP A 210 -22.27 -8.76 2.27
C ASP A 210 -21.86 -9.45 0.97
N ASN A 211 -20.93 -10.43 1.05
CA ASN A 211 -20.48 -11.22 -0.10
C ASN A 211 -21.38 -12.43 -0.40
N LEU A 212 -22.17 -12.90 0.59
CA LEU A 212 -22.95 -14.13 0.48
C LEU A 212 -24.44 -13.90 0.18
N ASP A 213 -24.92 -12.66 0.32
CA ASP A 213 -26.26 -12.20 -0.06
C ASP A 213 -26.24 -11.69 -1.52
#